data_322681c45b253211adc626777803234f
#
_entry.id   322681c45b253211adc626777803234f
#
_cell.length_a   1.000
_cell.length_b   1.000
_cell.length_c   1.000
_cell.angle_alpha   90.00
_cell.angle_beta   90.00
_cell.angle_gamma   90.00
#
_symmetry.space_group_name_H-M   'P 1'
#
loop_
_entity.id
_entity.type
_entity.pdbx_description
1 polymer ?
#
loop_
_entity_poly.entity_id
_entity_poly.type
_entity_poly.pdbx_seq_one_letter_code
_entity_poly.pdbx_strand_id
1 'polypeptide(L)'
;YEKSGYQSARLMLLSDNIPEVLVCANDNMAIGAMKALRQEGLKIPDDIAVTGFDGTEMSELMGLTTVDIPDYERGYLAAQFLLQNIAGSCSFDTFKIAAKVHWRKTTR
;
A
#
# COMPACT_ATOMS: atom_id res chain seq x y z
N TYR A 1 3.02 10.80 5.48
CA TYR A 1 3.43 9.48 4.95
C TYR A 1 4.27 9.58 3.68
N GLU A 2 3.89 10.41 2.71
CA GLU A 2 4.71 10.61 1.49
C GLU A 2 6.11 11.11 1.83
N LYS A 3 6.22 12.12 2.69
CA LYS A 3 7.51 12.67 3.14
C LYS A 3 8.37 11.62 3.84
N SER A 4 7.78 10.78 4.68
CA SER A 4 8.51 9.70 5.36
C SER A 4 9.02 8.64 4.38
N GLY A 5 8.21 8.25 3.41
CA GLY A 5 8.62 7.34 2.34
C GLY A 5 9.78 7.90 1.51
N TYR A 6 9.72 9.17 1.15
CA TYR A 6 10.80 9.87 0.47
C TYR A 6 12.11 9.86 1.26
N GLN A 7 12.02 10.24 2.55
CA GLN A 7 13.21 10.29 3.42
C GLN A 7 13.82 8.91 3.65
N SER A 8 12.98 7.89 3.87
CA SER A 8 13.46 6.52 4.08
C SER A 8 14.16 5.97 2.82
N ALA A 9 13.62 6.23 1.66
CA ALA A 9 14.25 5.85 0.39
C ALA A 9 15.57 6.57 0.18
N ARG A 10 15.65 7.85 0.50
CA ARG A 10 16.91 8.62 0.47
C ARG A 10 17.96 8.01 1.37
N LEU A 11 17.62 7.63 2.60
CA LEU A 11 18.54 6.98 3.53
C LEU A 11 18.99 5.60 3.01
N MET A 12 18.07 4.82 2.46
CA MET A 12 18.38 3.52 1.86
C MET A 12 19.41 3.66 0.72
N LEU A 13 19.26 4.69 -0.12
CA LEU A 13 20.14 4.95 -1.25
C LEU A 13 21.56 5.35 -0.83
N LEU A 14 21.79 5.74 0.41
CA LEU A 14 23.13 5.97 0.96
C LEU A 14 23.87 4.67 1.30
N SER A 15 23.16 3.55 1.38
CA SER A 15 23.78 2.24 1.59
C SER A 15 24.32 1.66 0.27
N ASP A 16 25.31 0.77 0.36
CA ASP A 16 25.89 0.10 -0.80
C ASP A 16 24.99 -1.03 -1.33
N ASN A 17 23.91 -1.37 -0.61
CA ASN A 17 22.98 -2.43 -0.94
C ASN A 17 21.61 -1.85 -1.32
N ILE A 18 21.34 -1.76 -2.62
CA ILE A 18 20.01 -1.41 -3.13
C ILE A 18 19.22 -2.70 -3.33
N PRO A 19 18.04 -2.84 -2.70
CA PRO A 19 17.22 -4.04 -2.85
C PRO A 19 16.60 -4.13 -4.26
N GLU A 20 16.23 -5.32 -4.68
CA GLU A 20 15.48 -5.52 -5.93
C GLU A 20 14.03 -5.05 -5.83
N VAL A 21 13.45 -5.10 -4.64
CA VAL A 21 12.07 -4.70 -4.36
C VAL A 21 12.00 -3.88 -3.09
N LEU A 22 11.29 -2.78 -3.14
CA LEU A 22 10.94 -1.96 -1.98
C LEU A 22 9.47 -2.15 -1.66
N VAL A 23 9.19 -2.79 -0.52
CA VAL A 23 7.83 -2.99 -0.02
C VAL A 23 7.49 -1.87 0.96
N CYS A 24 6.56 -1.02 0.60
CA CYS A 24 6.14 0.12 1.42
C CYS A 24 4.89 -0.20 2.23
N ALA A 25 4.80 0.36 3.44
CA ALA A 25 3.70 0.10 4.36
C ALA A 25 2.34 0.61 3.84
N ASN A 26 2.35 1.65 3.01
CA ASN A 26 1.15 2.16 2.36
C ASN A 26 1.49 2.86 1.03
N ASP A 27 0.46 3.20 0.26
CA ASP A 27 0.63 3.82 -1.06
C ASP A 27 1.29 5.20 -0.99
N ASN A 28 0.97 6.01 0.01
CA ASN A 28 1.56 7.33 0.15
C ASN A 28 3.07 7.25 0.40
N MET A 29 3.51 6.32 1.23
CA MET A 29 4.95 6.07 1.44
C MET A 29 5.61 5.56 0.16
N ALA A 30 4.95 4.66 -0.58
CA ALA A 30 5.46 4.16 -1.85
C ALA A 30 5.64 5.30 -2.86
N ILE A 31 4.69 6.22 -2.98
CA ILE A 31 4.77 7.38 -3.87
C ILE A 31 5.94 8.28 -3.50
N GLY A 32 6.13 8.54 -2.21
CA GLY A 32 7.29 9.29 -1.73
C GLY A 32 8.61 8.62 -2.06
N ALA A 33 8.69 7.31 -1.85
CA ALA A 33 9.87 6.52 -2.21
C ALA A 33 10.15 6.54 -3.71
N MET A 34 9.11 6.36 -4.54
CA MET A 34 9.25 6.43 -6.01
C MET A 34 9.82 7.77 -6.46
N LYS A 35 9.40 8.86 -5.84
CA LYS A 35 9.94 10.19 -6.12
C LYS A 35 11.45 10.27 -5.84
N ALA A 36 11.88 9.78 -4.68
CA ALA A 36 13.30 9.75 -4.32
C ALA A 36 14.13 8.89 -5.29
N LEU A 37 13.64 7.70 -5.61
CA LEU A 37 14.31 6.78 -6.54
C LEU A 37 14.49 7.40 -7.92
N ARG A 38 13.45 8.01 -8.47
CA ARG A 38 13.50 8.68 -9.78
C ARG A 38 14.45 9.87 -9.80
N GLN A 39 14.51 10.64 -8.72
CA GLN A 39 15.46 11.77 -8.60
C GLN A 39 16.92 11.31 -8.62
N GLU A 40 17.20 10.11 -8.13
CA GLU A 40 18.54 9.51 -8.20
C GLU A 40 18.79 8.73 -9.51
N GLY A 41 17.87 8.85 -10.47
CA GLY A 41 18.03 8.25 -11.80
C GLY A 41 17.72 6.75 -11.88
N LEU A 42 17.15 6.18 -10.81
CA LEU A 42 16.76 4.76 -10.81
C LEU A 42 15.45 4.54 -11.55
N LYS A 43 15.43 3.49 -12.36
CA LYS A 43 14.25 3.09 -13.13
C LYS A 43 13.39 2.12 -12.32
N ILE A 44 12.09 2.37 -12.31
CA ILE A 44 11.09 1.52 -11.66
C ILE A 44 10.25 0.86 -12.77
N PRO A 45 10.17 -0.46 -12.85
CA PRO A 45 10.70 -1.50 -11.93
C PRO A 45 12.09 -2.05 -12.26
N ASP A 46 12.75 -1.58 -13.32
CA ASP A 46 13.94 -2.24 -13.88
C ASP A 46 15.11 -2.30 -12.89
N ASP A 47 15.41 -1.19 -12.21
CA ASP A 47 16.46 -1.14 -11.19
C ASP A 47 15.94 -1.55 -9.82
N ILE A 48 14.72 -1.15 -9.49
CA ILE A 48 14.06 -1.46 -8.23
C ILE A 48 12.54 -1.46 -8.41
N ALA A 49 11.88 -2.53 -8.03
CA ALA A 49 10.44 -2.61 -8.00
C ALA A 49 9.90 -1.96 -6.71
N VAL A 50 8.69 -1.41 -6.77
CA VAL A 50 8.05 -0.76 -5.61
C VAL A 50 6.63 -1.28 -5.46
N THR A 51 6.25 -1.61 -4.23
CA THR A 51 4.87 -1.97 -3.88
C THR A 51 4.35 -1.09 -2.75
N GLY A 52 3.05 -0.84 -2.79
CA GLY A 52 2.32 -0.15 -1.73
C GLY A 52 1.28 -1.03 -1.06
N PHE A 53 0.40 -0.40 -0.31
CA PHE A 53 -0.73 -1.01 0.37
C PHE A 53 -1.81 0.05 0.56
N ASP A 54 -3.05 -0.29 0.49
CA ASP A 54 -4.32 0.42 0.66
C ASP A 54 -5.19 0.48 -0.61
N GLY A 55 -4.61 0.45 -1.81
CA GLY A 55 -5.39 0.53 -3.05
C GLY A 55 -5.99 1.91 -3.31
N THR A 56 -5.24 2.97 -3.02
CA THR A 56 -5.70 4.34 -3.18
C THR A 56 -5.88 4.71 -4.65
N GLU A 57 -6.75 5.69 -4.93
CA GLU A 57 -6.91 6.26 -6.28
C GLU A 57 -5.59 6.78 -6.83
N MET A 58 -4.76 7.38 -5.98
CA MET A 58 -3.44 7.86 -6.38
C MET A 58 -2.51 6.72 -6.81
N SER A 59 -2.62 5.55 -6.18
CA SER A 59 -1.83 4.37 -6.58
C SER A 59 -2.16 3.91 -8.00
N GLU A 60 -3.42 4.00 -8.39
CA GLU A 60 -3.86 3.70 -9.77
C GLU A 60 -3.26 4.70 -10.75
N LEU A 61 -3.38 6.00 -10.49
CA LEU A 61 -2.83 7.05 -11.33
C LEU A 61 -1.30 6.93 -11.50
N MET A 62 -0.60 6.53 -10.45
CA MET A 62 0.85 6.37 -10.45
C MET A 62 1.34 5.03 -11.01
N GLY A 63 0.43 4.13 -11.37
CA GLY A 63 0.77 2.79 -11.84
C GLY A 63 1.43 1.93 -10.76
N LEU A 64 1.08 2.14 -9.49
CA LEU A 64 1.67 1.47 -8.33
C LEU A 64 0.98 0.13 -8.07
N THR A 65 1.78 -0.94 -8.03
CA THR A 65 1.33 -2.24 -7.53
C THR A 65 1.00 -2.12 -6.05
N THR A 66 -0.22 -2.49 -5.67
CA THR A 66 -0.72 -2.33 -4.30
C THR A 66 -1.69 -3.43 -3.92
N VAL A 67 -1.91 -3.58 -2.63
CA VAL A 67 -2.95 -4.44 -2.08
C VAL A 67 -4.14 -3.56 -1.71
N ASP A 68 -5.29 -3.89 -2.26
CA ASP A 68 -6.55 -3.19 -2.02
C ASP A 68 -7.40 -4.00 -1.03
N ILE A 69 -7.82 -3.33 0.03
CA ILE A 69 -8.81 -3.84 0.97
C ILE A 69 -10.09 -3.05 0.70
N PRO A 70 -11.23 -3.71 0.37
CA PRO A 70 -12.45 -2.99 0.01
C PRO A 70 -13.02 -2.23 1.22
N ASP A 71 -12.66 -0.96 1.34
CA ASP A 71 -12.98 -0.11 2.49
C ASP A 71 -14.48 0.07 2.69
N TYR A 72 -15.25 0.23 1.62
CA TYR A 72 -16.71 0.34 1.72
C TYR A 72 -17.32 -0.92 2.33
N GLU A 73 -16.98 -2.10 1.80
CA GLU A 73 -17.48 -3.38 2.29
C GLU A 73 -17.05 -3.62 3.74
N ARG A 74 -15.80 -3.31 4.05
CA ARG A 74 -15.25 -3.42 5.42
C ARG A 74 -16.03 -2.55 6.40
N GLY A 75 -16.27 -1.28 6.05
CA GLY A 75 -17.04 -0.37 6.88
C GLY A 75 -18.50 -0.78 7.02
N TYR A 76 -19.14 -1.21 5.94
CA TYR A 76 -20.51 -1.70 5.94
C TYR A 76 -20.68 -2.92 6.86
N LEU A 77 -19.83 -3.92 6.71
CA LEU A 77 -19.88 -5.14 7.54
C LEU A 77 -19.56 -4.84 9.00
N ALA A 78 -18.59 -3.98 9.28
CA ALA A 78 -18.25 -3.59 10.65
C ALA A 78 -19.44 -2.89 11.33
N ALA A 79 -20.10 -1.97 10.64
CA ALA A 79 -21.31 -1.30 11.17
C ALA A 79 -22.46 -2.27 11.39
N GLN A 80 -22.69 -3.19 10.45
CA GLN A 80 -23.73 -4.20 10.54
C GLN A 80 -23.52 -5.12 11.77
N PHE A 81 -22.30 -5.62 11.97
CA PHE A 81 -21.98 -6.45 13.12
C PHE A 81 -22.07 -5.68 14.44
N LEU A 82 -21.63 -4.43 14.47
CA LEU A 82 -21.77 -3.59 15.66
C LEU A 82 -23.24 -3.42 16.05
N LEU A 83 -24.12 -3.09 15.10
CA LEU A 83 -25.55 -2.96 15.34
C LEU A 83 -26.19 -4.26 15.84
N GLN A 84 -25.81 -5.41 15.28
CA GLN A 84 -26.29 -6.72 15.70
C GLN A 84 -25.82 -7.05 17.13
N ASN A 85 -24.58 -6.73 17.49
CA ASN A 85 -24.06 -6.89 18.85
C ASN A 85 -24.78 -6.00 19.88
N ILE A 86 -25.09 -4.77 19.53
CA ILE A 86 -25.87 -3.85 20.38
C ILE A 86 -27.28 -4.41 20.62
N ALA A 87 -27.89 -4.99 19.58
CA ALA A 87 -29.20 -5.63 19.68
C ALA A 87 -29.17 -6.99 20.41
N GLY A 88 -27.99 -7.52 20.73
CA GLY A 88 -27.81 -8.83 21.39
C GLY A 88 -28.09 -10.03 20.49
N SER A 89 -28.23 -9.83 19.18
CA SER A 89 -28.58 -10.90 18.23
C SER A 89 -27.38 -11.61 17.57
N CYS A 90 -26.15 -11.17 17.83
CA CYS A 90 -24.95 -11.69 17.22
C CYS A 90 -23.74 -11.55 18.15
N SER A 91 -22.85 -12.53 18.17
CA SER A 91 -21.62 -12.57 18.98
C SER A 91 -20.40 -12.88 18.13
N PHE A 92 -20.21 -12.19 17.00
CA PHE A 92 -19.01 -12.37 16.19
C PHE A 92 -17.83 -11.59 16.79
N ASP A 93 -16.69 -12.29 16.95
CA ASP A 93 -15.44 -11.69 17.38
C ASP A 93 -14.59 -11.26 16.18
N THR A 94 -14.67 -12.00 15.07
CA THR A 94 -13.81 -11.82 13.91
C THR A 94 -14.51 -12.22 12.62
N PHE A 95 -14.29 -11.48 11.54
CA PHE A 95 -14.61 -11.90 10.19
C PHE A 95 -13.48 -11.49 9.23
N LYS A 96 -13.38 -12.16 8.08
CA LYS A 96 -12.35 -11.95 7.10
C LYS A 96 -12.93 -11.35 5.82
N ILE A 97 -12.25 -10.35 5.28
CA ILE A 97 -12.53 -9.79 3.96
C ILE A 97 -11.32 -10.08 3.08
N ALA A 98 -11.56 -10.58 1.87
CA ALA A 98 -10.51 -10.85 0.92
C ALA A 98 -9.88 -9.54 0.41
N ALA A 99 -8.57 -9.44 0.50
CA ALA A 99 -7.80 -8.38 -0.14
C ALA A 99 -7.52 -8.75 -1.60
N LYS A 100 -7.33 -7.74 -2.44
CA LYS A 100 -7.01 -7.90 -3.86
C LYS A 100 -5.67 -7.26 -4.19
N VAL A 101 -4.81 -7.96 -4.89
CA VAL A 101 -3.56 -7.39 -5.40
C VAL A 101 -3.80 -6.79 -6.77
N HIS A 102 -3.48 -5.52 -6.93
CA HIS A 102 -3.45 -4.83 -8.22
C HIS A 102 -2.02 -4.77 -8.74
N TRP A 103 -1.70 -5.65 -9.66
CA TRP A 103 -0.41 -5.67 -10.34
C TRP A 103 -0.36 -4.55 -11.37
N ARG A 104 0.62 -3.66 -11.24
CA ARG A 104 0.77 -2.48 -12.09
C ARG A 104 2.23 -2.28 -12.53
N LYS A 105 2.55 -1.10 -13.05
CA LYS A 105 3.83 -0.80 -13.71
C LYS A 105 5.05 -0.79 -12.79
N THR A 106 4.88 -0.64 -11.48
CA THR A 106 6.01 -0.57 -10.53
C THR A 106 6.59 -1.94 -10.16
N THR A 107 6.00 -3.02 -10.64
CA THR A 107 6.52 -4.39 -10.55
C THR A 107 6.57 -5.04 -11.93
N ARG A 108 7.36 -6.09 -12.04
CA ARG A 108 7.47 -6.88 -13.29
C ARG A 108 6.38 -7.89 -13.43
#